data_b3814217fdc5e14483348f5e3417d15e
#
_entry.id   b3814217fdc5e14483348f5e3417d15e
#
_cell.length_a   1.000
_cell.length_b   1.000
_cell.length_c   1.000
_cell.angle_alpha   90.00
_cell.angle_beta   90.00
_cell.angle_gamma   90.00
#
_symmetry.space_group_name_H-M   'P 1'
#
loop_
_entity.id
_entity.type
_entity.pdbx_description
1 polymer ?
#
loop_
_entity_poly.entity_id
_entity_poly.type
_entity_poly.pdbx_seq_one_letter_code
_entity_poly.pdbx_strand_id
1 'polypeptide(L)'
;MKIYITHCSAKKDDSLRDTGLEVTPDKLYLATPTQRFMKRCKNTAVNWAILSDLYGVWFPEIKHVWYEKNPNTVSQKEFNDLLNDFDQKLQKYDEIYFYYNPGRFHSLYKRLITQSKLKDKIKLFSHIAEII
;
A
#
# COMPACT_ATOMS: atom_id res chain seq x y z
N MET A 1 -9.72 -11.89 11.23
CA MET A 1 -8.97 -10.62 11.32
C MET A 1 -8.89 -10.01 9.93
N LYS A 2 -9.15 -8.72 9.80
CA LYS A 2 -9.15 -8.04 8.50
C LYS A 2 -8.09 -6.94 8.44
N ILE A 3 -7.70 -6.56 7.22
CA ILE A 3 -6.78 -5.45 6.98
C ILE A 3 -7.27 -4.62 5.80
N TYR A 4 -7.05 -3.31 5.88
CA TYR A 4 -7.30 -2.36 4.80
C TYR A 4 -5.99 -1.93 4.18
N ILE A 5 -5.93 -1.90 2.85
CA ILE A 5 -4.70 -1.59 2.10
C ILE A 5 -5.03 -0.60 0.99
N THR A 6 -4.10 0.28 0.70
CA THR A 6 -4.10 1.05 -0.55
C THR A 6 -2.68 1.09 -1.12
N HIS A 7 -2.56 1.45 -2.40
CA HIS A 7 -1.25 1.57 -3.03
C HIS A 7 -0.57 2.89 -2.66
N CYS A 8 0.76 2.93 -2.83
CA CYS A 8 1.55 4.14 -2.62
C CYS A 8 1.21 5.21 -3.65
N SER A 9 1.61 6.43 -3.35
CA SER A 9 1.43 7.58 -4.23
C SER A 9 2.78 8.18 -4.63
N ALA A 10 2.79 8.91 -5.76
CA ALA A 10 4.01 9.57 -6.23
C ALA A 10 4.40 10.76 -5.35
N LYS A 11 3.41 11.44 -4.77
CA LYS A 11 3.68 12.62 -3.94
C LYS A 11 4.19 12.21 -2.57
N LYS A 12 5.44 12.58 -2.29
CA LYS A 12 6.14 12.26 -1.04
C LYS A 12 6.69 13.55 -0.43
N ASP A 13 7.08 13.47 0.85
CA ASP A 13 7.73 14.58 1.54
C ASP A 13 9.18 14.69 1.07
N ASP A 14 9.44 15.57 0.11
CA ASP A 14 10.77 15.75 -0.49
C ASP A 14 11.79 16.34 0.47
N SER A 15 11.37 16.91 1.60
CA SER A 15 12.30 17.36 2.63
C SER A 15 13.06 16.18 3.27
N LEU A 16 12.57 14.96 3.13
CA LEU A 16 13.21 13.75 3.63
C LEU A 16 14.22 13.16 2.66
N ARG A 17 14.25 13.65 1.41
CA ARG A 17 15.15 13.17 0.37
C ARG A 17 16.60 13.36 0.78
N ASP A 18 17.41 12.32 0.60
CA ASP A 18 18.85 12.32 0.88
C ASP A 18 19.22 12.62 2.34
N THR A 19 18.28 12.55 3.26
CA THR A 19 18.53 12.75 4.70
C THR A 19 18.97 11.49 5.42
N GLY A 20 18.64 10.31 4.86
CA GLY A 20 18.84 9.02 5.53
C GLY A 20 17.83 8.76 6.67
N LEU A 21 16.89 9.67 6.90
CA LEU A 21 15.88 9.50 7.95
C LEU A 21 14.86 8.44 7.56
N GLU A 22 14.62 7.51 8.47
CA GLU A 22 13.57 6.52 8.30
C GLU A 22 12.28 7.01 8.94
N VAL A 23 11.17 6.91 8.22
CA VAL A 23 9.86 7.37 8.68
C VAL A 23 8.78 6.32 8.41
N THR A 24 7.67 6.43 9.12
CA THR A 24 6.46 5.63 8.87
C THR A 24 5.74 6.13 7.61
N PRO A 25 4.86 5.30 7.00
CA PRO A 25 4.26 5.67 5.70
C PRO A 25 3.41 6.94 5.75
N ASP A 26 2.77 7.23 6.88
CA ASP A 26 1.96 8.43 7.05
C ASP A 26 2.76 9.73 6.98
N LYS A 27 4.07 9.67 7.25
CA LYS A 27 4.96 10.82 7.15
C LYS A 27 5.59 10.96 5.77
N LEU A 28 5.65 9.88 5.00
CA LEU A 28 6.25 9.92 3.67
C LEU A 28 5.27 10.30 2.57
N TYR A 29 4.09 9.68 2.53
CA TYR A 29 3.12 9.88 1.45
C TYR A 29 2.19 11.03 1.74
N LEU A 30 2.25 12.10 0.92
CA LEU A 30 1.52 13.34 1.15
C LEU A 30 0.28 13.53 0.27
N ALA A 31 0.03 12.66 -0.70
CA ALA A 31 -1.15 12.78 -1.55
C ALA A 31 -2.44 12.72 -0.71
N THR A 32 -3.38 13.61 -1.01
CA THR A 32 -4.62 13.74 -0.24
C THR A 32 -5.39 12.42 -0.11
N PRO A 33 -5.60 11.63 -1.16
CA PRO A 33 -6.32 10.36 -1.02
C PRO A 33 -5.63 9.38 -0.07
N THR A 34 -4.30 9.31 -0.13
CA THR A 34 -3.51 8.43 0.73
C THR A 34 -3.59 8.89 2.20
N GLN A 35 -3.46 10.19 2.42
CA GLN A 35 -3.57 10.78 3.77
C GLN A 35 -4.96 10.54 4.37
N ARG A 36 -6.01 10.69 3.56
CA ARG A 36 -7.39 10.43 4.01
C ARG A 36 -7.59 8.96 4.38
N PHE A 37 -7.04 8.06 3.58
CA PHE A 37 -7.09 6.62 3.86
C PHE A 37 -6.44 6.31 5.20
N MET A 38 -5.20 6.76 5.40
CA MET A 38 -4.45 6.49 6.62
C MET A 38 -5.12 7.09 7.85
N LYS A 39 -5.63 8.32 7.73
CA LYS A 39 -6.34 8.99 8.81
C LYS A 39 -7.61 8.23 9.20
N ARG A 40 -8.39 7.80 8.21
CA ARG A 40 -9.61 7.01 8.45
C ARG A 40 -9.29 5.71 9.16
N CYS A 41 -8.25 5.01 8.73
CA CYS A 41 -7.83 3.77 9.37
C CYS A 41 -7.42 3.98 10.83
N LYS A 42 -6.67 5.05 11.11
CA LYS A 42 -6.28 5.40 12.48
C LYS A 42 -7.49 5.72 13.35
N ASN A 43 -8.42 6.52 12.83
CA ASN A 43 -9.60 6.93 13.57
C ASN A 43 -10.55 5.77 13.88
N THR A 44 -10.58 4.77 13.03
CA THR A 44 -11.42 3.57 13.22
C THR A 44 -10.66 2.43 13.91
N ALA A 45 -9.37 2.63 14.19
CA ALA A 45 -8.51 1.64 14.86
C ALA A 45 -8.48 0.28 14.16
N VAL A 46 -8.46 0.28 12.83
CA VAL A 46 -8.36 -0.94 12.02
C VAL A 46 -6.92 -1.22 11.63
N ASN A 47 -6.63 -2.47 11.28
CA ASN A 47 -5.35 -2.84 10.68
C ASN A 47 -5.27 -2.25 9.27
N TRP A 48 -4.13 -1.69 8.92
CA TRP A 48 -3.92 -1.13 7.59
C TRP A 48 -2.45 -1.21 7.16
N ALA A 49 -2.22 -1.06 5.87
CA ALA A 49 -0.88 -0.99 5.29
C ALA A 49 -0.93 -0.24 3.96
N ILE A 50 0.24 0.21 3.51
CA ILE A 50 0.43 0.79 2.17
C ILE A 50 1.19 -0.22 1.32
N LEU A 51 0.71 -0.47 0.11
CA LEU A 51 1.41 -1.31 -0.86
C LEU A 51 2.38 -0.44 -1.67
N SER A 52 3.65 -0.53 -1.35
CA SER A 52 4.71 0.20 -2.02
C SER A 52 5.22 -0.57 -3.24
N ASP A 53 5.52 0.14 -4.33
CA ASP A 53 6.13 -0.44 -5.51
C ASP A 53 7.62 -0.78 -5.31
N LEU A 54 8.22 -0.35 -4.20
CA LEU A 54 9.58 -0.69 -3.81
C LEU A 54 9.63 -1.59 -2.59
N TYR A 55 8.97 -1.21 -1.50
CA TYR A 55 9.07 -1.90 -0.22
C TYR A 55 8.05 -3.03 -0.03
N GLY A 56 7.08 -3.17 -0.94
CA GLY A 56 6.00 -4.14 -0.78
C GLY A 56 4.97 -3.68 0.25
N VAL A 57 4.41 -4.61 1.00
CA VAL A 57 3.44 -4.29 2.06
C VAL A 57 4.15 -3.58 3.19
N TRP A 58 3.78 -2.33 3.40
CA TRP A 58 4.41 -1.46 4.40
C TRP A 58 3.43 -1.20 5.53
N PHE A 59 3.65 -1.88 6.66
CA PHE A 59 2.83 -1.72 7.87
C PHE A 59 3.08 -0.38 8.55
N PRO A 60 2.08 0.16 9.28
CA PRO A 60 2.15 1.53 9.84
C PRO A 60 3.30 1.79 10.80
N GLU A 61 3.76 0.77 11.51
CA GLU A 61 4.82 0.90 12.52
C GLU A 61 6.23 0.74 11.96
N ILE A 62 6.35 0.34 10.70
CA ILE A 62 7.65 0.13 10.05
C ILE A 62 8.13 1.44 9.47
N LYS A 63 9.45 1.67 9.56
CA LYS A 63 10.08 2.88 9.04
C LYS A 63 10.97 2.56 7.86
N HIS A 64 10.90 3.40 6.83
CA HIS A 64 11.78 3.34 5.65
C HIS A 64 12.23 4.74 5.27
N VAL A 65 13.32 4.79 4.49
CA VAL A 65 13.84 6.06 3.95
C VAL A 65 13.01 6.52 2.74
N TRP A 66 13.13 7.81 2.42
CA TRP A 66 12.57 8.36 1.19
C TRP A 66 13.11 7.60 -0.02
N TYR A 67 12.26 7.37 -1.01
CA TYR A 67 12.65 6.70 -2.24
C TYR A 67 11.91 7.30 -3.43
N GLU A 68 12.46 7.05 -4.61
CA GLU A 68 11.79 7.36 -5.86
C GLU A 68 11.69 6.07 -6.68
N LYS A 69 10.49 5.73 -7.11
CA LYS A 69 10.23 4.56 -7.95
C LYS A 69 9.02 4.84 -8.83
N ASN A 70 9.16 4.53 -10.12
CA ASN A 70 8.04 4.58 -11.06
C ASN A 70 7.49 3.16 -11.20
N PRO A 71 6.18 2.93 -10.95
CA PRO A 71 5.61 1.58 -11.07
C PRO A 71 5.77 0.97 -12.45
N ASN A 72 5.93 1.79 -13.49
CA ASN A 72 6.20 1.31 -14.85
C ASN A 72 7.59 0.70 -15.01
N THR A 73 8.51 0.94 -14.09
CA THR A 73 9.88 0.42 -14.14
C THR A 73 10.06 -0.86 -13.33
N VAL A 74 9.01 -1.39 -12.74
CA VAL A 74 9.05 -2.65 -11.99
C VAL A 74 9.31 -3.79 -12.97
N SER A 75 10.46 -4.47 -12.83
CA SER A 75 10.82 -5.62 -13.64
C SER A 75 10.00 -6.85 -13.25
N GLN A 76 10.06 -7.91 -14.07
CA GLN A 76 9.38 -9.16 -13.74
C GLN A 76 9.93 -9.77 -12.43
N LYS A 77 11.24 -9.66 -12.21
CA LYS A 77 11.85 -10.14 -10.97
C LYS A 77 11.38 -9.33 -9.76
N GLU A 78 11.36 -8.01 -9.88
CA GLU A 78 10.85 -7.14 -8.83
C GLU A 78 9.37 -7.40 -8.55
N PHE A 79 8.59 -7.64 -9.60
CA PHE A 79 7.18 -8.00 -9.47
C PHE A 79 7.01 -9.30 -8.68
N ASN A 80 7.80 -10.33 -9.01
CA ASN A 80 7.75 -11.60 -8.30
C ASN A 80 8.09 -11.43 -6.82
N ASP A 81 9.08 -10.58 -6.51
CA ASP A 81 9.46 -10.29 -5.12
C ASP A 81 8.33 -9.57 -4.38
N LEU A 82 7.67 -8.60 -5.04
CA LEU A 82 6.52 -7.89 -4.47
C LEU A 82 5.34 -8.83 -4.22
N LEU A 83 5.08 -9.73 -5.15
CA LEU A 83 4.00 -10.71 -5.03
C LEU A 83 4.25 -11.68 -3.87
N ASN A 84 5.46 -12.19 -3.74
CA ASN A 84 5.84 -13.05 -2.62
C ASN A 84 5.72 -12.32 -1.29
N ASP A 85 6.19 -11.09 -1.23
CA ASP A 85 6.07 -10.23 -0.04
C ASP A 85 4.61 -10.04 0.36
N PHE A 86 3.76 -9.71 -0.62
CA PHE A 86 2.32 -9.52 -0.42
C PHE A 86 1.67 -10.78 0.18
N ASP A 87 1.92 -11.94 -0.46
CA ASP A 87 1.32 -13.19 -0.04
C ASP A 87 1.80 -13.62 1.36
N GLN A 88 3.08 -13.45 1.66
CA GLN A 88 3.62 -13.81 2.97
C GLN A 88 3.09 -12.91 4.09
N LYS A 89 3.12 -11.60 3.87
CA LYS A 89 2.73 -10.64 4.91
C LYS A 89 1.24 -10.63 5.21
N LEU A 90 0.41 -10.97 4.23
CA LEU A 90 -1.04 -10.87 4.36
C LEU A 90 -1.76 -12.21 4.54
N GLN A 91 -1.05 -13.33 4.52
CA GLN A 91 -1.68 -14.66 4.59
C GLN A 91 -2.50 -14.89 5.86
N LYS A 92 -2.15 -14.25 6.95
CA LYS A 92 -2.84 -14.43 8.24
C LYS A 92 -4.18 -13.72 8.32
N TYR A 93 -4.46 -12.80 7.40
CA TYR A 93 -5.73 -12.07 7.40
C TYR A 93 -6.80 -12.88 6.66
N ASP A 94 -8.01 -12.87 7.20
CA ASP A 94 -9.16 -13.57 6.60
C ASP A 94 -9.78 -12.75 5.48
N GLU A 95 -9.72 -11.42 5.61
CA GLU A 95 -10.29 -10.47 4.67
C GLU A 95 -9.29 -9.35 4.41
N ILE A 96 -9.08 -9.03 3.13
CA ILE A 96 -8.19 -7.97 2.68
C ILE A 96 -9.03 -7.00 1.85
N TYR A 97 -9.17 -5.76 2.32
CA TYR A 97 -9.93 -4.72 1.63
C TYR A 97 -8.96 -3.75 0.97
N PHE A 98 -8.99 -3.69 -0.36
CA PHE A 98 -8.08 -2.85 -1.12
C PHE A 98 -8.82 -1.60 -1.61
N TYR A 99 -8.41 -0.42 -1.10
CA TYR A 99 -8.94 0.87 -1.50
C TYR A 99 -8.28 1.34 -2.78
N TYR A 100 -9.07 1.70 -3.78
CA TYR A 100 -8.55 2.15 -5.07
C TYR A 100 -9.37 3.34 -5.59
N ASN A 101 -8.71 4.16 -6.41
CA ASN A 101 -9.37 5.19 -7.18
C ASN A 101 -9.54 4.65 -8.61
N PRO A 102 -10.78 4.44 -9.10
CA PRO A 102 -11.00 3.88 -10.43
C PRO A 102 -10.29 4.62 -11.57
N GLY A 103 -10.12 5.94 -11.42
CA GLY A 103 -9.42 6.77 -12.41
C GLY A 103 -7.90 6.70 -12.36
N ARG A 104 -7.31 6.08 -11.33
CA ARG A 104 -5.86 6.08 -11.09
C ARG A 104 -5.33 4.75 -10.57
N PHE A 105 -5.93 3.66 -10.97
CA PHE A 105 -5.51 2.34 -10.53
C PHE A 105 -4.48 1.75 -11.50
N HIS A 106 -3.20 1.86 -11.13
CA HIS A 106 -2.11 1.37 -11.96
C HIS A 106 -2.16 -0.15 -12.14
N SER A 107 -1.83 -0.61 -13.34
CA SER A 107 -1.86 -2.04 -13.70
C SER A 107 -0.97 -2.93 -12.81
N LEU A 108 0.11 -2.38 -12.27
CA LEU A 108 0.98 -3.11 -11.34
C LEU A 108 0.18 -3.70 -10.17
N TYR A 109 -0.64 -2.87 -9.54
CA TYR A 109 -1.42 -3.30 -8.37
C TYR A 109 -2.56 -4.22 -8.74
N LYS A 110 -3.17 -4.02 -9.91
CA LYS A 110 -4.16 -4.98 -10.46
C LYS A 110 -3.55 -6.36 -10.65
N ARG A 111 -2.34 -6.42 -11.20
CA ARG A 111 -1.62 -7.68 -11.42
C ARG A 111 -1.30 -8.36 -10.10
N LEU A 112 -0.84 -7.62 -9.11
CA LEU A 112 -0.55 -8.16 -7.78
C LEU A 112 -1.81 -8.81 -7.18
N ILE A 113 -2.95 -8.11 -7.23
CA ILE A 113 -4.20 -8.61 -6.69
C ILE A 113 -4.67 -9.86 -7.43
N THR A 114 -4.63 -9.84 -8.76
CA THR A 114 -5.15 -10.96 -9.58
C THR A 114 -4.26 -12.19 -9.57
N GLN A 115 -2.95 -12.02 -9.35
CA GLN A 115 -1.98 -13.12 -9.32
C GLN A 115 -1.67 -13.60 -7.91
N SER A 116 -2.13 -12.88 -6.89
CA SER A 116 -1.92 -13.27 -5.50
C SER A 116 -2.60 -14.61 -5.19
N LYS A 117 -1.96 -15.42 -4.36
CA LYS A 117 -2.57 -16.63 -3.80
C LYS A 117 -3.74 -16.30 -2.89
N LEU A 118 -3.85 -15.05 -2.45
CA LEU A 118 -4.87 -14.57 -1.53
C LEU A 118 -6.03 -13.89 -2.26
N LYS A 119 -6.10 -13.95 -3.57
CA LYS A 119 -7.07 -13.20 -4.39
C LYS A 119 -8.52 -13.38 -3.93
N ASP A 120 -8.87 -14.57 -3.46
CA ASP A 120 -10.24 -14.87 -3.03
C ASP A 120 -10.62 -14.18 -1.70
N LYS A 121 -9.62 -13.68 -0.97
CA LYS A 121 -9.82 -12.89 0.26
C LYS A 121 -9.83 -11.39 0.00
N ILE A 122 -9.49 -10.94 -1.21
CA ILE A 122 -9.31 -9.53 -1.54
C ILE A 122 -10.62 -8.96 -2.08
N LYS A 123 -11.08 -7.88 -1.45
CA LYS A 123 -12.25 -7.13 -1.89
C LYS A 123 -11.83 -5.70 -2.23
N LEU A 124 -12.21 -5.24 -3.43
CA LEU A 124 -11.93 -3.87 -3.86
C LEU A 124 -13.05 -2.95 -3.38
N PHE A 125 -12.68 -1.75 -2.96
CA PHE A 125 -13.66 -0.71 -2.63
C PHE A 125 -13.10 0.67 -2.96
N SER A 126 -13.99 1.65 -3.15
CA SER A 126 -13.61 3.00 -3.58
C SER A 126 -14.17 4.12 -2.70
N HIS A 127 -14.91 3.79 -1.65
CA HIS A 127 -15.48 4.77 -0.74
C HIS A 127 -14.87 4.64 0.66
N ILE A 128 -14.14 5.65 1.07
CA ILE A 128 -13.37 5.64 2.33
C ILE A 128 -14.27 5.40 3.55
N ALA A 129 -15.55 5.79 3.48
CA ALA A 129 -16.51 5.57 4.57
C ALA A 129 -16.77 4.07 4.83
N GLU A 130 -16.41 3.19 3.91
CA GLU A 130 -16.53 1.74 4.08
C GLU A 130 -15.48 1.16 5.03
N ILE A 131 -14.48 1.95 5.42
CA ILE A 131 -13.54 1.56 6.46
C ILE A 131 -14.22 1.74 7.81
N ILE A 132 -14.55 0.64 8.44
CA ILE A 132 -15.30 0.62 9.69
C ILE A 132 -14.68 -0.32 10.74
#